data_6e02afff81b859edadb9a316e8517df9
#
_entry.id   6e02afff81b859edadb9a316e8517df9
#
_cell.length_a   1.000
_cell.length_b   1.000
_cell.length_c   1.000
_cell.angle_alpha   90.00
_cell.angle_beta   90.00
_cell.angle_gamma   90.00
#
_symmetry.space_group_name_H-M   'P 1'
#
loop_
_entity.id
_entity.type
_entity.pdbx_description
1 polymer ?
#
loop_
_entity_poly.entity_id
_entity_poly.type
_entity_poly.pdbx_seq_one_letter_code
_entity_poly.pdbx_strand_id
1 'polypeptide(L)'
;METNVVLAVLFWGCLLLGMPESRGQEAEWRKGTYPDGTLRYEGYFRAGKPAGEMKRYYPDGKLQARMVYRGDTVEAVLYSRKSDCCMRGKYVGRKKQGTLEYFKNDCLLMKEEYRDQVLNGKTVRFFSTGNPAEEKGWVNGKPEGEWKLYYDNGQLRMIAGLKAGKLDGEVKTYSYQGILRSEGRYRNDRKEGTWVFFDDSGVEVKRKNYRAGISDTAEEDELEESRQLDVLLSTVKKIPDPAVFADDPEGYMKLTGME
;
A
#
# COMPACT_ATOMS: atom_id res chain seq x y z
N MET A 1 6.36 10.87 -15.47
CA MET A 1 5.59 10.73 -16.73
C MET A 1 5.03 9.31 -16.95
N GLU A 2 5.07 8.42 -15.93
CA GLU A 2 4.69 7.00 -16.06
C GLU A 2 3.36 6.63 -15.38
N THR A 3 2.76 7.51 -14.60
CA THR A 3 1.44 7.32 -13.95
C THR A 3 0.26 7.13 -14.92
N ASN A 4 0.47 7.37 -16.20
CA ASN A 4 -0.59 7.27 -17.21
C ASN A 4 -0.75 5.88 -17.84
N VAL A 5 0.17 4.94 -17.65
CA VAL A 5 0.16 3.66 -18.37
C VAL A 5 -0.89 2.70 -17.79
N VAL A 6 -1.01 2.60 -16.48
CA VAL A 6 -2.02 1.72 -15.85
C VAL A 6 -3.43 2.25 -16.08
N LEU A 7 -3.63 3.58 -16.00
CA LEU A 7 -4.91 4.19 -16.33
C LEU A 7 -5.28 4.00 -17.81
N ALA A 8 -4.30 4.07 -18.72
CA ALA A 8 -4.54 3.85 -20.14
C ALA A 8 -4.95 2.42 -20.47
N VAL A 9 -4.48 1.42 -19.68
CA VAL A 9 -4.90 0.03 -19.85
C VAL A 9 -6.38 -0.17 -19.54
N LEU A 10 -6.90 0.53 -18.52
CA LEU A 10 -8.27 0.33 -18.05
C LEU A 10 -9.32 1.03 -18.93
N PHE A 11 -8.98 2.09 -19.67
CA PHE A 11 -9.97 2.98 -20.30
C PHE A 11 -9.70 3.38 -21.75
N TRP A 12 -9.15 2.50 -22.54
CA TRP A 12 -9.06 2.74 -23.96
C TRP A 12 -10.43 2.46 -24.65
N GLY A 13 -11.34 3.36 -24.46
CA GLY A 13 -12.64 3.35 -25.11
C GLY A 13 -12.95 4.72 -25.66
N CYS A 14 -12.72 4.87 -26.93
CA CYS A 14 -13.38 5.80 -27.86
C CYS A 14 -13.79 7.18 -27.36
N LEU A 15 -13.09 8.18 -27.83
CA LEU A 15 -13.74 9.40 -28.32
C LEU A 15 -14.58 8.99 -29.55
N LEU A 16 -15.87 8.69 -29.38
CA LEU A 16 -16.86 8.70 -30.45
C LEU A 16 -18.07 9.51 -29.98
N LEU A 17 -18.28 10.58 -30.71
CA LEU A 17 -19.38 11.50 -30.67
C LEU A 17 -20.75 10.79 -30.59
N GLY A 18 -21.62 11.37 -29.78
CA GLY A 18 -23.01 11.08 -29.52
C GLY A 18 -23.75 10.24 -30.55
N MET A 19 -24.00 8.97 -30.15
CA MET A 19 -25.09 8.21 -30.74
C MET A 19 -26.12 7.90 -29.65
N PRO A 20 -27.43 7.89 -29.98
CA PRO A 20 -28.46 7.65 -28.97
C PRO A 20 -28.30 6.28 -28.33
N GLU A 21 -28.50 6.19 -27.03
CA GLU A 21 -28.56 4.93 -26.31
C GLU A 21 -29.65 4.04 -26.85
N SER A 22 -29.27 3.09 -27.70
CA SER A 22 -30.18 2.04 -28.11
C SER A 22 -30.29 1.00 -27.00
N ARG A 23 -31.43 0.92 -26.34
CA ARG A 23 -31.81 -0.21 -25.47
C ARG A 23 -31.64 -1.50 -26.26
N GLY A 24 -30.75 -2.38 -25.87
CA GLY A 24 -30.76 -3.75 -26.32
C GLY A 24 -29.60 -4.24 -27.18
N GLN A 25 -28.50 -3.50 -27.37
CA GLN A 25 -27.36 -4.07 -28.08
C GLN A 25 -26.71 -5.19 -27.25
N GLU A 26 -26.69 -6.40 -27.81
CA GLU A 26 -25.95 -7.53 -27.24
C GLU A 26 -24.46 -7.22 -27.23
N ALA A 27 -23.75 -7.81 -26.25
CA ALA A 27 -22.31 -7.67 -26.17
C ALA A 27 -21.67 -8.53 -27.28
N GLU A 28 -20.82 -7.93 -28.09
CA GLU A 28 -20.08 -8.61 -29.15
C GLU A 28 -18.61 -8.86 -28.70
N TRP A 29 -18.08 -10.01 -29.11
CA TRP A 29 -16.70 -10.34 -28.91
C TRP A 29 -15.84 -9.63 -29.95
N ARG A 30 -14.80 -8.92 -29.47
CA ARG A 30 -13.83 -8.24 -30.34
C ARG A 30 -12.41 -8.57 -29.93
N LYS A 31 -11.51 -8.52 -30.88
CA LYS A 31 -10.06 -8.55 -30.67
C LYS A 31 -9.37 -7.50 -31.53
N GLY A 32 -8.25 -7.00 -31.05
CA GLY A 32 -7.43 -6.05 -31.77
C GLY A 32 -5.95 -6.43 -31.63
N THR A 33 -5.17 -6.01 -32.62
CA THR A 33 -3.74 -6.35 -32.70
C THR A 33 -2.87 -5.10 -32.63
N TYR A 34 -1.61 -5.30 -32.35
CA TYR A 34 -0.54 -4.32 -32.59
C TYR A 34 -0.22 -4.23 -34.09
N PRO A 35 0.56 -3.23 -34.54
CA PRO A 35 0.96 -3.09 -35.95
C PRO A 35 1.71 -4.29 -36.52
N ASP A 36 2.41 -5.05 -35.67
CA ASP A 36 3.14 -6.27 -36.02
C ASP A 36 2.24 -7.53 -36.10
N GLY A 37 0.92 -7.38 -35.86
CA GLY A 37 -0.06 -8.46 -35.90
C GLY A 37 -0.22 -9.21 -34.57
N THR A 38 0.62 -8.95 -33.55
CA THR A 38 0.47 -9.57 -32.23
C THR A 38 -0.82 -9.13 -31.54
N LEU A 39 -1.44 -10.05 -30.78
CA LEU A 39 -2.70 -9.77 -30.07
C LEU A 39 -2.48 -8.69 -29.02
N ARG A 40 -3.27 -7.62 -29.09
CA ARG A 40 -3.24 -6.50 -28.14
C ARG A 40 -4.32 -6.58 -27.10
N TYR A 41 -5.54 -6.98 -27.51
CA TYR A 41 -6.67 -7.20 -26.61
C TYR A 41 -7.69 -8.14 -27.21
N GLU A 42 -8.47 -8.76 -26.34
CA GLU A 42 -9.69 -9.50 -26.68
C GLU A 42 -10.71 -9.33 -25.55
N GLY A 43 -12.00 -9.33 -25.89
CA GLY A 43 -13.07 -9.19 -24.91
C GLY A 43 -14.41 -8.79 -25.49
N TYR A 44 -15.38 -8.62 -24.60
CA TYR A 44 -16.73 -8.22 -24.97
C TYR A 44 -16.87 -6.70 -25.00
N PHE A 45 -17.65 -6.22 -25.97
CA PHE A 45 -17.97 -4.80 -26.15
C PHE A 45 -19.48 -4.62 -26.35
N ARG A 46 -20.02 -3.57 -25.72
CA ARG A 46 -21.41 -3.11 -25.93
C ARG A 46 -21.40 -1.64 -26.30
N ALA A 47 -22.02 -1.26 -27.38
CA ALA A 47 -22.02 0.12 -27.91
C ALA A 47 -20.60 0.73 -28.00
N GLY A 48 -19.62 -0.06 -28.45
CA GLY A 48 -18.24 0.37 -28.62
C GLY A 48 -17.41 0.47 -27.32
N LYS A 49 -18.00 0.25 -26.14
CA LYS A 49 -17.32 0.27 -24.84
C LYS A 49 -17.08 -1.17 -24.35
N PRO A 50 -15.97 -1.43 -23.64
CA PRO A 50 -15.76 -2.73 -23.00
C PRO A 50 -16.91 -3.08 -22.05
N ALA A 51 -17.35 -4.34 -22.06
CA ALA A 51 -18.45 -4.84 -21.25
C ALA A 51 -18.22 -6.32 -20.91
N GLY A 52 -18.26 -6.69 -19.64
CA GLY A 52 -17.91 -8.04 -19.22
C GLY A 52 -16.41 -8.30 -19.21
N GLU A 53 -16.01 -9.51 -19.61
CA GLU A 53 -14.61 -9.91 -19.56
C GLU A 53 -13.79 -9.30 -20.70
N MET A 54 -12.55 -8.87 -20.37
CA MET A 54 -11.58 -8.35 -21.31
C MET A 54 -10.17 -8.75 -20.86
N LYS A 55 -9.32 -9.12 -21.81
CA LYS A 55 -7.88 -9.33 -21.61
C LYS A 55 -7.09 -8.38 -22.49
N ARG A 56 -5.93 -7.98 -21.96
CA ARG A 56 -4.94 -7.20 -22.70
C ARG A 56 -3.58 -7.87 -22.61
N TYR A 57 -2.78 -7.67 -23.64
CA TYR A 57 -1.48 -8.29 -23.78
C TYR A 57 -0.42 -7.24 -24.07
N TYR A 58 0.79 -7.51 -23.65
CA TYR A 58 2.00 -6.77 -24.07
C TYR A 58 2.38 -7.12 -25.50
N PRO A 59 3.23 -6.30 -26.19
CA PRO A 59 3.70 -6.62 -27.53
C PRO A 59 4.44 -7.97 -27.66
N ASP A 60 5.00 -8.50 -26.56
CA ASP A 60 5.65 -9.81 -26.51
C ASP A 60 4.66 -10.98 -26.28
N GLY A 61 3.36 -10.70 -26.30
CA GLY A 61 2.29 -11.68 -26.12
C GLY A 61 1.96 -12.05 -24.69
N LYS A 62 2.74 -11.58 -23.70
CA LYS A 62 2.44 -11.82 -22.28
C LYS A 62 1.14 -11.11 -21.88
N LEU A 63 0.39 -11.73 -20.96
CA LEU A 63 -0.82 -11.12 -20.42
C LEU A 63 -0.46 -9.86 -19.61
N GLN A 64 -1.08 -8.73 -19.97
CA GLN A 64 -0.91 -7.44 -19.30
C GLN A 64 -2.00 -7.21 -18.27
N ALA A 65 -3.24 -7.55 -18.60
CA ALA A 65 -4.38 -7.34 -17.73
C ALA A 65 -5.52 -8.31 -18.01
N ARG A 66 -6.23 -8.70 -16.95
CA ARG A 66 -7.55 -9.34 -17.00
C ARG A 66 -8.52 -8.42 -16.27
N MET A 67 -9.61 -8.07 -16.92
CA MET A 67 -10.57 -7.08 -16.44
C MET A 67 -12.00 -7.60 -16.60
N VAL A 68 -12.86 -7.23 -15.65
CA VAL A 68 -14.31 -7.47 -15.72
C VAL A 68 -15.03 -6.14 -15.58
N TYR A 69 -15.71 -5.72 -16.64
CA TYR A 69 -16.45 -4.46 -16.70
C TYR A 69 -17.91 -4.66 -16.30
N ARG A 70 -18.38 -3.86 -15.34
CA ARG A 70 -19.79 -3.79 -14.90
C ARG A 70 -20.19 -2.31 -14.81
N GLY A 71 -20.66 -1.76 -15.95
CA GLY A 71 -20.90 -0.32 -16.06
C GLY A 71 -19.59 0.47 -15.88
N ASP A 72 -19.59 1.44 -14.98
CA ASP A 72 -18.41 2.27 -14.68
C ASP A 72 -17.41 1.59 -13.74
N THR A 73 -17.75 0.39 -13.24
CA THR A 73 -16.89 -0.39 -12.35
C THR A 73 -16.07 -1.38 -13.16
N VAL A 74 -14.78 -1.46 -12.82
CA VAL A 74 -13.84 -2.44 -13.39
C VAL A 74 -13.14 -3.15 -12.24
N GLU A 75 -13.26 -4.48 -12.20
CA GLU A 75 -12.39 -5.34 -11.41
C GLU A 75 -11.24 -5.78 -12.31
N ALA A 76 -10.00 -5.50 -11.88
CA ALA A 76 -8.84 -5.75 -12.71
C ALA A 76 -7.75 -6.53 -11.97
N VAL A 77 -7.07 -7.41 -12.68
CA VAL A 77 -5.78 -7.97 -12.33
C VAL A 77 -4.79 -7.48 -13.38
N LEU A 78 -3.77 -6.76 -12.95
CA LEU A 78 -2.71 -6.21 -13.78
C LEU A 78 -1.43 -6.99 -13.52
N TYR A 79 -0.76 -7.42 -14.58
CA TYR A 79 0.44 -8.25 -14.51
C TYR A 79 1.67 -7.46 -14.93
N SER A 80 2.76 -7.64 -14.22
CA SER A 80 4.06 -7.09 -14.62
C SER A 80 4.57 -7.81 -15.88
N ARG A 81 5.23 -7.07 -16.78
CA ARG A 81 5.87 -7.65 -17.96
C ARG A 81 7.15 -8.41 -17.61
N LYS A 82 7.85 -7.97 -16.56
CA LYS A 82 9.23 -8.40 -16.24
C LYS A 82 9.31 -9.38 -15.08
N SER A 83 8.28 -9.49 -14.27
CA SER A 83 8.29 -10.28 -13.03
C SER A 83 6.96 -11.01 -12.81
N ASP A 84 6.93 -11.92 -11.84
CA ASP A 84 5.71 -12.64 -11.42
C ASP A 84 4.86 -11.82 -10.44
N CYS A 85 4.93 -10.49 -10.56
CA CYS A 85 4.12 -9.58 -9.78
C CYS A 85 2.78 -9.32 -10.46
N CYS A 86 1.74 -9.24 -9.67
CA CYS A 86 0.45 -8.73 -10.12
C CYS A 86 -0.23 -7.86 -9.07
N MET A 87 -1.11 -6.98 -9.54
CA MET A 87 -1.96 -6.15 -8.71
C MET A 87 -3.42 -6.48 -9.02
N ARG A 88 -4.23 -6.65 -7.97
CA ARG A 88 -5.67 -6.85 -8.07
C ARG A 88 -6.38 -5.65 -7.46
N GLY A 89 -7.41 -5.13 -8.11
CA GLY A 89 -8.15 -4.03 -7.55
C GLY A 89 -9.42 -3.68 -8.31
N LYS A 90 -10.19 -2.79 -7.68
CA LYS A 90 -11.44 -2.24 -8.22
C LYS A 90 -11.25 -0.77 -8.58
N TYR A 91 -11.83 -0.39 -9.72
CA TYR A 91 -11.82 0.97 -10.22
C TYR A 91 -13.24 1.41 -10.56
N VAL A 92 -13.56 2.66 -10.27
CA VAL A 92 -14.83 3.29 -10.64
C VAL A 92 -14.52 4.61 -11.33
N GLY A 93 -14.98 4.78 -12.58
CA GLY A 93 -14.74 6.00 -13.35
C GLY A 93 -13.25 6.39 -13.42
N ARG A 94 -12.32 5.43 -13.60
CA ARG A 94 -10.85 5.61 -13.63
C ARG A 94 -10.17 5.84 -12.28
N LYS A 95 -10.91 5.79 -11.16
CA LYS A 95 -10.35 6.01 -9.83
C LYS A 95 -10.22 4.68 -9.10
N LYS A 96 -9.12 4.47 -8.40
CA LYS A 96 -8.95 3.35 -7.46
C LYS A 96 -10.05 3.44 -6.39
N GLN A 97 -10.70 2.31 -6.10
CA GLN A 97 -11.81 2.24 -5.15
C GLN A 97 -11.77 0.92 -4.37
N GLY A 98 -11.93 0.99 -3.05
CA GLY A 98 -11.83 -0.17 -2.18
C GLY A 98 -10.39 -0.68 -2.05
N THR A 99 -10.22 -1.97 -1.83
CA THR A 99 -8.91 -2.58 -1.58
C THR A 99 -8.17 -2.89 -2.88
N LEU A 100 -6.92 -2.46 -2.97
CA LEU A 100 -5.94 -2.95 -3.93
C LEU A 100 -5.00 -3.94 -3.23
N GLU A 101 -4.71 -5.03 -3.90
CA GLU A 101 -3.84 -6.11 -3.42
C GLU A 101 -2.67 -6.31 -4.38
N TYR A 102 -1.48 -6.46 -3.83
CA TYR A 102 -0.24 -6.64 -4.56
C TYR A 102 0.35 -8.01 -4.24
N PHE A 103 0.74 -8.74 -5.27
CA PHE A 103 1.24 -10.10 -5.16
C PHE A 103 2.58 -10.27 -5.89
N LYS A 104 3.44 -11.16 -5.39
CA LYS A 104 4.61 -11.71 -6.08
C LYS A 104 4.59 -13.23 -5.90
N ASN A 105 4.71 -13.99 -7.00
CA ASN A 105 4.65 -15.46 -6.98
C ASN A 105 3.43 -15.97 -6.18
N ASP A 106 2.26 -15.36 -6.40
CA ASP A 106 1.00 -15.62 -5.68
C ASP A 106 1.02 -15.31 -4.16
N CYS A 107 2.15 -14.86 -3.60
CA CYS A 107 2.23 -14.40 -2.23
C CYS A 107 1.71 -12.96 -2.13
N LEU A 108 0.79 -12.73 -1.20
CA LEU A 108 0.28 -11.39 -0.91
C LEU A 108 1.35 -10.58 -0.18
N LEU A 109 1.70 -9.42 -0.74
CA LEU A 109 2.72 -8.54 -0.19
C LEU A 109 2.15 -7.33 0.51
N MET A 110 1.05 -6.79 -0.04
CA MET A 110 0.49 -5.55 0.45
C MET A 110 -0.99 -5.43 0.09
N LYS A 111 -1.74 -4.78 0.97
CA LYS A 111 -3.10 -4.28 0.73
C LYS A 111 -3.14 -2.79 0.99
N GLU A 112 -3.92 -2.08 0.18
CA GLU A 112 -4.16 -0.64 0.31
C GLU A 112 -5.62 -0.34 0.12
N GLU A 113 -6.18 0.53 0.96
CA GLU A 113 -7.56 0.95 0.85
C GLU A 113 -7.66 2.34 0.24
N TYR A 114 -8.45 2.45 -0.82
CA TYR A 114 -8.65 3.67 -1.58
C TYR A 114 -10.11 4.11 -1.58
N ARG A 115 -10.31 5.42 -1.53
CA ARG A 115 -11.57 6.09 -1.83
C ARG A 115 -11.28 7.18 -2.85
N ASP A 116 -11.92 7.09 -4.04
CA ASP A 116 -11.78 8.09 -5.11
C ASP A 116 -10.32 8.42 -5.47
N GLN A 117 -9.48 7.39 -5.67
CA GLN A 117 -8.05 7.50 -6.02
C GLN A 117 -7.14 7.90 -4.84
N VAL A 118 -7.66 8.22 -3.66
CA VAL A 118 -6.90 8.67 -2.51
C VAL A 118 -6.84 7.54 -1.47
N LEU A 119 -5.67 7.31 -0.86
CA LEU A 119 -5.52 6.40 0.28
C LEU A 119 -6.45 6.86 1.42
N ASN A 120 -7.37 5.97 1.82
CA ASN A 120 -8.36 6.24 2.84
C ASN A 120 -8.83 4.92 3.44
N GLY A 121 -8.38 4.62 4.64
CA GLY A 121 -8.55 3.34 5.30
C GLY A 121 -7.20 2.82 5.80
N LYS A 122 -6.85 1.57 5.51
CA LYS A 122 -5.60 0.95 5.97
C LYS A 122 -4.69 0.60 4.81
N THR A 123 -3.39 0.66 5.07
CA THR A 123 -2.39 -0.11 4.34
C THR A 123 -1.89 -1.23 5.24
N VAL A 124 -1.70 -2.43 4.68
CA VAL A 124 -1.14 -3.60 5.37
C VAL A 124 -0.06 -4.18 4.49
N ARG A 125 1.14 -4.34 5.02
CA ARG A 125 2.25 -5.03 4.38
C ARG A 125 2.47 -6.36 5.06
N PHE A 126 2.94 -7.35 4.32
CA PHE A 126 3.08 -8.71 4.79
C PHE A 126 4.53 -9.18 4.64
N PHE A 127 4.98 -9.99 5.59
CA PHE A 127 6.17 -10.81 5.44
C PHE A 127 5.91 -11.94 4.43
N SER A 128 6.98 -12.55 3.93
CA SER A 128 6.89 -13.74 3.08
C SER A 128 6.21 -14.94 3.78
N THR A 129 6.17 -14.94 5.11
CA THR A 129 5.43 -15.89 5.94
C THR A 129 3.91 -15.73 5.85
N GLY A 130 3.42 -14.60 5.31
CA GLY A 130 2.01 -14.22 5.31
C GLY A 130 1.55 -13.45 6.55
N ASN A 131 2.40 -13.31 7.57
CA ASN A 131 2.11 -12.48 8.73
C ASN A 131 2.19 -10.99 8.35
N PRO A 132 1.36 -10.12 8.95
CA PRO A 132 1.52 -8.69 8.75
C PRO A 132 2.89 -8.21 9.25
N ALA A 133 3.52 -7.33 8.49
CA ALA A 133 4.77 -6.65 8.85
C ALA A 133 4.49 -5.21 9.34
N GLU A 134 3.53 -4.56 8.71
CA GLU A 134 3.10 -3.20 9.04
C GLU A 134 1.60 -3.03 8.78
N GLU A 135 0.92 -2.30 9.67
CA GLU A 135 -0.41 -1.74 9.45
C GLU A 135 -0.36 -0.24 9.71
N LYS A 136 -0.95 0.54 8.83
CA LYS A 136 -0.99 2.01 8.96
C LYS A 136 -2.34 2.56 8.53
N GLY A 137 -2.92 3.45 9.35
CA GLY A 137 -4.14 4.15 9.04
C GLY A 137 -3.91 5.36 8.13
N TRP A 138 -4.89 5.67 7.27
CA TRP A 138 -4.87 6.78 6.33
C TRP A 138 -6.22 7.47 6.26
N VAL A 139 -6.19 8.79 6.26
CA VAL A 139 -7.36 9.65 6.02
C VAL A 139 -6.99 10.71 4.98
N ASN A 140 -7.69 10.68 3.84
CA ASN A 140 -7.46 11.63 2.74
C ASN A 140 -5.99 11.73 2.30
N GLY A 141 -5.31 10.58 2.17
CA GLY A 141 -3.93 10.49 1.73
C GLY A 141 -2.88 10.87 2.77
N LYS A 142 -3.28 11.14 4.02
CA LYS A 142 -2.36 11.42 5.12
C LYS A 142 -2.41 10.29 6.14
N PRO A 143 -1.24 9.86 6.67
CA PRO A 143 -1.21 8.92 7.79
C PRO A 143 -1.98 9.46 8.99
N GLU A 144 -2.91 8.66 9.52
CA GLU A 144 -3.81 9.03 10.61
C GLU A 144 -4.22 7.78 11.39
N GLY A 145 -4.37 7.90 12.71
CA GLY A 145 -4.80 6.80 13.58
C GLY A 145 -3.65 5.91 14.01
N GLU A 146 -3.85 4.61 14.06
CA GLU A 146 -2.86 3.66 14.53
C GLU A 146 -1.82 3.31 13.45
N TRP A 147 -0.57 3.18 13.89
CA TRP A 147 0.53 2.59 13.16
C TRP A 147 1.10 1.43 13.95
N LYS A 148 1.12 0.23 13.36
CA LYS A 148 1.61 -0.99 13.96
C LYS A 148 2.75 -1.58 13.14
N LEU A 149 3.78 -2.03 13.80
CA LEU A 149 4.85 -2.85 13.24
C LEU A 149 4.85 -4.20 13.94
N TYR A 150 5.17 -5.23 13.20
CA TYR A 150 5.20 -6.60 13.71
C TYR A 150 6.56 -7.24 13.47
N TYR A 151 6.86 -8.26 14.22
CA TYR A 151 7.90 -9.22 13.92
C TYR A 151 7.37 -10.29 12.96
N ASP A 152 8.27 -11.01 12.30
CA ASP A 152 7.93 -12.09 11.36
C ASP A 152 7.18 -13.27 12.00
N ASN A 153 7.30 -13.46 13.33
CA ASN A 153 6.51 -14.40 14.12
C ASN A 153 5.07 -13.92 14.39
N GLY A 154 4.68 -12.72 13.93
CA GLY A 154 3.36 -12.12 14.12
C GLY A 154 3.19 -11.35 15.43
N GLN A 155 4.20 -11.34 16.32
CA GLN A 155 4.16 -10.54 17.54
C GLN A 155 4.26 -9.05 17.22
N LEU A 156 3.51 -8.23 17.97
CA LEU A 156 3.59 -6.77 17.87
C LEU A 156 4.98 -6.31 18.29
N ARG A 157 5.62 -5.49 17.44
CA ARG A 157 6.92 -4.86 17.69
C ARG A 157 6.74 -3.43 18.17
N MET A 158 5.78 -2.70 17.60
CA MET A 158 5.46 -1.32 17.97
C MET A 158 4.00 -1.02 17.66
N ILE A 159 3.38 -0.21 18.50
CA ILE A 159 2.14 0.50 18.20
C ILE A 159 2.34 1.97 18.51
N ALA A 160 1.88 2.86 17.63
CA ALA A 160 1.99 4.30 17.81
C ALA A 160 0.76 5.01 17.26
N GLY A 161 0.45 6.19 17.80
CA GLY A 161 -0.54 7.10 17.26
C GLY A 161 0.07 7.99 16.17
N LEU A 162 -0.69 8.19 15.08
CA LEU A 162 -0.38 9.14 14.01
C LEU A 162 -1.47 10.19 13.89
N LYS A 163 -1.05 11.43 13.66
CA LYS A 163 -1.94 12.55 13.36
C LYS A 163 -1.34 13.40 12.25
N ALA A 164 -2.06 13.53 11.13
CA ALA A 164 -1.60 14.30 9.96
C ALA A 164 -0.19 13.92 9.48
N GLY A 165 0.17 12.64 9.56
CA GLY A 165 1.48 12.10 9.15
C GLY A 165 2.60 12.21 10.15
N LYS A 166 2.32 12.68 11.38
CA LYS A 166 3.29 12.79 12.48
C LYS A 166 2.95 11.82 13.60
N LEU A 167 3.97 11.38 14.33
CA LEU A 167 3.76 10.70 15.61
C LEU A 167 3.09 11.65 16.59
N ASP A 168 1.89 11.32 17.02
CA ASP A 168 1.10 12.08 17.99
C ASP A 168 0.17 11.12 18.74
N GLY A 169 0.43 10.90 20.00
CA GLY A 169 -0.29 9.93 20.82
C GLY A 169 0.64 8.97 21.56
N GLU A 170 0.06 7.91 22.10
CA GLU A 170 0.80 6.88 22.82
C GLU A 170 1.65 6.05 21.87
N VAL A 171 2.78 5.57 22.38
CA VAL A 171 3.64 4.60 21.71
C VAL A 171 4.02 3.50 22.70
N LYS A 172 4.05 2.26 22.23
CA LYS A 172 4.56 1.10 22.96
C LYS A 172 5.45 0.28 22.03
N THR A 173 6.55 -0.23 22.57
CA THR A 173 7.44 -1.15 21.86
C THR A 173 7.54 -2.46 22.62
N TYR A 174 7.77 -3.54 21.90
CA TYR A 174 7.80 -4.89 22.45
C TYR A 174 9.01 -5.66 21.93
N SER A 175 9.47 -6.64 22.70
CA SER A 175 10.46 -7.61 22.25
C SER A 175 9.87 -8.62 21.29
N TYR A 176 10.75 -9.45 20.68
CA TYR A 176 10.36 -10.57 19.81
C TYR A 176 9.46 -11.59 20.53
N GLN A 177 9.56 -11.70 21.87
CA GLN A 177 8.73 -12.55 22.73
C GLN A 177 7.43 -11.87 23.16
N GLY A 178 7.18 -10.62 22.75
CA GLY A 178 5.98 -9.87 23.11
C GLY A 178 6.05 -9.15 24.46
N ILE A 179 7.23 -9.08 25.10
CA ILE A 179 7.44 -8.39 26.38
C ILE A 179 7.52 -6.89 26.10
N LEU A 180 6.79 -6.07 26.85
CA LEU A 180 6.84 -4.60 26.76
C LEU A 180 8.26 -4.10 27.05
N ARG A 181 8.79 -3.26 26.17
CA ARG A 181 10.14 -2.69 26.26
C ARG A 181 10.14 -1.22 26.59
N SER A 182 9.21 -0.49 26.02
CA SER A 182 9.03 0.91 26.36
C SER A 182 7.61 1.36 26.12
N GLU A 183 7.18 2.34 26.86
CA GLU A 183 5.94 3.08 26.59
C GLU A 183 6.13 4.56 26.91
N GLY A 184 5.38 5.40 26.18
CA GLY A 184 5.42 6.83 26.35
C GLY A 184 4.46 7.52 25.39
N ARG A 185 4.71 8.80 25.14
CA ARG A 185 3.88 9.61 24.26
C ARG A 185 4.74 10.47 23.33
N TYR A 186 4.27 10.61 22.10
CA TYR A 186 4.73 11.63 21.16
C TYR A 186 3.72 12.77 21.02
N ARG A 187 4.25 13.96 20.73
CA ARG A 187 3.49 15.12 20.26
C ARG A 187 4.26 15.75 19.10
N ASN A 188 3.66 15.74 17.90
CA ASN A 188 4.30 16.28 16.68
C ASN A 188 5.73 15.74 16.45
N ASP A 189 5.92 14.42 16.44
CA ASP A 189 7.21 13.70 16.28
C ASP A 189 8.22 13.89 17.41
N ARG A 190 7.84 14.48 18.53
CA ARG A 190 8.72 14.69 19.69
C ARG A 190 8.21 13.93 20.90
N LYS A 191 9.13 13.28 21.64
CA LYS A 191 8.76 12.65 22.91
C LYS A 191 8.20 13.69 23.87
N GLU A 192 7.14 13.34 24.58
CA GLU A 192 6.43 14.21 25.53
C GLU A 192 5.98 13.42 26.74
N GLY A 193 6.11 14.03 27.94
CA GLY A 193 5.70 13.42 29.20
C GLY A 193 6.60 12.27 29.63
N THR A 194 6.04 11.39 30.45
CA THR A 194 6.77 10.28 31.06
C THR A 194 6.95 9.14 30.07
N TRP A 195 8.20 8.67 29.97
CA TRP A 195 8.59 7.46 29.26
C TRP A 195 9.10 6.42 30.25
N VAL A 196 8.63 5.19 30.11
CA VAL A 196 8.99 4.06 30.95
C VAL A 196 9.67 2.99 30.09
N PHE A 197 10.75 2.43 30.61
CA PHE A 197 11.55 1.41 29.93
C PHE A 197 11.59 0.16 30.80
N PHE A 198 11.54 -1.01 30.16
CA PHE A 198 11.46 -2.31 30.80
C PHE A 198 12.58 -3.23 30.32
N ASP A 199 13.03 -4.11 31.20
CA ASP A 199 14.00 -5.16 30.91
C ASP A 199 13.38 -6.37 30.18
N ASP A 200 14.18 -7.41 29.97
CA ASP A 200 13.76 -8.66 29.33
C ASP A 200 12.72 -9.45 30.13
N SER A 201 12.54 -9.15 31.39
CA SER A 201 11.56 -9.76 32.29
C SER A 201 10.26 -8.94 32.39
N GLY A 202 10.24 -7.76 31.74
CA GLY A 202 9.11 -6.83 31.82
C GLY A 202 9.09 -5.99 33.10
N VAL A 203 10.21 -5.92 33.82
CA VAL A 203 10.37 -5.08 35.03
C VAL A 203 10.81 -3.69 34.60
N GLU A 204 10.20 -2.66 35.16
CA GLU A 204 10.62 -1.27 34.93
C GLU A 204 12.06 -1.08 35.39
N VAL A 205 12.92 -0.61 34.48
CA VAL A 205 14.34 -0.33 34.78
C VAL A 205 14.70 1.14 34.69
N LYS A 206 13.86 1.93 33.98
CA LYS A 206 14.14 3.35 33.79
C LYS A 206 12.88 4.15 33.54
N ARG A 207 12.86 5.36 34.06
CA ARG A 207 11.79 6.34 33.83
C ARG A 207 12.40 7.70 33.52
N LYS A 208 11.93 8.36 32.45
CA LYS A 208 12.38 9.69 32.05
C LYS A 208 11.20 10.57 31.72
N ASN A 209 11.33 11.87 31.93
CA ASN A 209 10.35 12.85 31.51
C ASN A 209 10.91 13.67 30.36
N TYR A 210 10.08 13.84 29.34
CA TYR A 210 10.42 14.59 28.13
C TYR A 210 9.51 15.81 27.99
N ARG A 211 10.09 16.93 27.57
CA ARG A 211 9.37 18.12 27.13
C ARG A 211 9.88 18.51 25.75
N ALA A 212 9.01 18.46 24.75
CA ALA A 212 9.34 18.77 23.36
C ALA A 212 10.56 17.99 22.81
N GLY A 213 10.75 16.75 23.25
CA GLY A 213 11.85 15.87 22.85
C GLY A 213 13.11 15.96 23.70
N ILE A 214 13.16 16.85 24.69
CA ILE A 214 14.31 17.01 25.59
C ILE A 214 14.01 16.27 26.90
N SER A 215 14.92 15.40 27.32
CA SER A 215 14.83 14.66 28.59
C SER A 215 15.22 15.55 29.76
N ASP A 216 14.64 15.28 30.92
CA ASP A 216 15.02 15.90 32.20
C ASP A 216 16.38 15.40 32.73
N THR A 217 16.86 14.27 32.19
CA THR A 217 18.20 13.73 32.48
C THR A 217 19.01 13.74 31.19
N ALA A 218 19.61 14.90 30.85
CA ALA A 218 20.41 15.05 29.65
C ALA A 218 21.81 14.47 29.83
N GLU A 219 21.99 13.16 29.76
CA GLU A 219 23.29 12.54 29.67
C GLU A 219 23.30 11.22 28.86
N GLU A 220 24.46 10.79 28.49
CA GLU A 220 24.95 9.73 27.57
C GLU A 220 24.04 8.55 27.19
N ASP A 221 23.08 8.17 28.02
CA ASP A 221 22.10 7.09 27.78
C ASP A 221 21.05 7.44 26.71
N GLU A 222 20.83 8.72 26.46
CA GLU A 222 19.82 9.22 25.52
C GLU A 222 20.15 8.90 24.06
N LEU A 223 21.45 8.82 23.79
CA LEU A 223 21.93 8.56 22.43
C LEU A 223 21.64 7.13 21.97
N GLU A 224 21.72 6.15 22.85
CA GLU A 224 21.53 4.73 22.53
C GLU A 224 20.04 4.37 22.38
N GLU A 225 19.19 4.86 23.29
CA GLU A 225 17.74 4.60 23.28
C GLU A 225 17.05 5.35 22.13
N SER A 226 17.47 6.59 21.86
CA SER A 226 17.01 7.36 20.70
C SER A 226 17.44 6.70 19.40
N ARG A 227 18.66 6.15 19.31
CA ARG A 227 19.14 5.41 18.14
C ARG A 227 18.31 4.17 17.85
N GLN A 228 17.91 3.40 18.85
CA GLN A 228 17.12 2.18 18.62
C GLN A 228 15.74 2.50 18.05
N LEU A 229 15.06 3.53 18.56
CA LEU A 229 13.77 3.94 18.04
C LEU A 229 13.93 4.70 16.70
N ASP A 230 14.97 5.53 16.56
CA ASP A 230 15.25 6.23 15.30
C ASP A 230 15.70 5.26 14.19
N VAL A 231 16.42 4.19 14.51
CA VAL A 231 16.71 3.08 13.58
C VAL A 231 15.40 2.40 13.18
N LEU A 232 14.51 2.13 14.13
CA LEU A 232 13.18 1.57 13.83
C LEU A 232 12.39 2.49 12.89
N LEU A 233 12.32 3.78 13.21
CA LEU A 233 11.61 4.78 12.44
C LEU A 233 12.29 5.08 11.08
N SER A 234 13.63 5.11 11.04
CA SER A 234 14.36 5.37 9.79
C SER A 234 14.26 4.22 8.80
N THR A 235 14.19 2.99 9.28
CA THR A 235 13.95 1.82 8.43
C THR A 235 12.59 1.92 7.74
N VAL A 236 11.58 2.47 8.44
CA VAL A 236 10.22 2.66 7.91
C VAL A 236 10.09 3.95 7.09
N LYS A 237 10.79 5.04 7.45
CA LYS A 237 10.79 6.31 6.67
C LYS A 237 11.45 6.17 5.29
N LYS A 238 12.32 5.18 5.10
CA LYS A 238 12.94 4.87 3.80
C LYS A 238 12.02 4.10 2.85
N ILE A 239 10.83 3.70 3.32
CA ILE A 239 9.87 3.02 2.46
C ILE A 239 9.09 4.11 1.72
N PRO A 240 9.27 4.22 0.39
CA PRO A 240 8.58 5.23 -0.40
C PRO A 240 7.07 4.99 -0.36
N ASP A 241 6.31 6.06 -0.59
CA ASP A 241 4.86 5.96 -0.74
C ASP A 241 4.53 4.97 -1.88
N PRO A 242 3.79 3.88 -1.58
CA PRO A 242 3.38 2.91 -2.59
C PRO A 242 2.67 3.54 -3.79
N ALA A 243 1.98 4.66 -3.61
CA ALA A 243 1.29 5.37 -4.68
C ALA A 243 2.24 5.86 -5.78
N VAL A 244 3.51 6.11 -5.47
CA VAL A 244 4.54 6.51 -6.45
C VAL A 244 4.95 5.32 -7.34
N PHE A 245 4.76 4.09 -6.86
CA PHE A 245 5.13 2.84 -7.53
C PHE A 245 3.92 2.04 -8.04
N ALA A 246 2.74 2.66 -8.12
CA ALA A 246 1.53 2.00 -8.62
C ALA A 246 1.72 1.37 -10.02
N ASP A 247 2.66 1.91 -10.80
CA ASP A 247 3.00 1.43 -12.15
C ASP A 247 4.25 0.53 -12.17
N ASP A 248 5.00 0.43 -11.07
CA ASP A 248 6.20 -0.39 -10.92
C ASP A 248 6.23 -1.08 -9.53
N PRO A 249 5.41 -2.15 -9.33
CA PRO A 249 5.43 -2.94 -8.09
C PRO A 249 6.81 -3.56 -7.80
N GLU A 250 7.57 -3.89 -8.85
CA GLU A 250 8.91 -4.46 -8.72
C GLU A 250 9.92 -3.45 -8.19
N GLY A 251 9.88 -2.20 -8.68
CA GLY A 251 10.69 -1.11 -8.16
C GLY A 251 10.41 -0.79 -6.71
N TYR A 252 9.13 -0.86 -6.29
CA TYR A 252 8.75 -0.71 -4.90
C TYR A 252 9.35 -1.80 -4.01
N MET A 253 9.36 -3.04 -4.48
CA MET A 253 9.87 -4.17 -3.71
C MET A 253 11.38 -4.15 -3.54
N LYS A 254 12.13 -3.76 -4.58
CA LYS A 254 13.59 -3.54 -4.50
C LYS A 254 13.95 -2.46 -3.49
N LEU A 255 13.18 -1.35 -3.47
CA LEU A 255 13.41 -0.23 -2.55
C LEU A 255 13.03 -0.56 -1.11
N THR A 256 12.12 -1.50 -0.89
CA THR A 256 11.68 -1.91 0.45
C THR A 256 12.49 -3.06 1.03
N GLY A 257 13.45 -3.63 0.27
CA GLY A 257 14.27 -4.76 0.72
C GLY A 257 13.47 -6.05 0.91
N MET A 258 12.35 -6.19 0.19
CA MET A 258 11.49 -7.38 0.20
C MET A 258 11.88 -8.36 -0.94
N GLU A 259 13.17 -8.44 -1.29
CA GLU A 259 13.69 -9.47 -2.19
C GLU A 259 13.80 -10.81 -1.51
#